data_0a8e21920cdecdc8531066a88647fe2f
#
_entry.id   0a8e21920cdecdc8531066a88647fe2f
#
_cell.length_a   1.000
_cell.length_b   1.000
_cell.length_c   1.000
_cell.angle_alpha   90.00
_cell.angle_beta   90.00
_cell.angle_gamma   90.00
#
_symmetry.space_group_name_H-M   'P 1'
#
loop_
_entity.id
_entity.type
_entity.pdbx_description
1 polymer ?
#
loop_
_entity_poly.entity_id
_entity_poly.type
_entity_poly.pdbx_seq_one_letter_code
_entity_poly.pdbx_strand_id
1 'polypeptide(L)'
;MNRYSKIKLSLLRDIGWRLWDPIGLGLPGDGWPKDCADEYDSYLLHVVGMLNQGRSNQEAVAYLDWAGAEHMGMGPSTVTAHQACIATVEAIVAYLQTLPEDPLSVR
;
A
#
# COMPACT_ATOMS: atom_id res chain seq x y z
N MET A 1 -4.50 19.53 8.40
CA MET A 1 -5.06 19.26 7.05
C MET A 1 -4.26 18.17 6.38
N ASN A 2 -4.95 17.15 5.88
CA ASN A 2 -4.31 16.05 5.21
C ASN A 2 -4.00 16.43 3.77
N ARG A 3 -2.72 16.42 3.37
CA ARG A 3 -2.34 16.80 2.01
C ARG A 3 -2.75 15.74 0.97
N TYR A 4 -3.14 14.55 1.43
CA TYR A 4 -3.57 13.46 0.54
C TYR A 4 -5.07 13.24 0.61
N SER A 5 -5.84 14.29 0.89
CA SER A 5 -7.29 14.19 1.03
C SER A 5 -7.99 13.74 -0.27
N LYS A 6 -7.30 13.80 -1.41
CA LYS A 6 -7.87 13.41 -2.70
C LYS A 6 -7.49 12.00 -3.13
N ILE A 7 -6.97 11.20 -2.22
CA ILE A 7 -6.65 9.82 -2.50
C ILE A 7 -7.92 9.05 -2.87
N LYS A 8 -7.84 8.33 -3.98
CA LYS A 8 -8.91 7.42 -4.38
C LYS A 8 -8.57 6.03 -3.88
N LEU A 9 -9.40 5.52 -2.98
CA LEU A 9 -9.18 4.21 -2.38
C LEU A 9 -9.13 3.11 -3.44
N SER A 10 -9.91 3.24 -4.51
CA SER A 10 -9.91 2.25 -5.57
C SER A 10 -8.55 2.12 -6.25
N LEU A 11 -7.82 3.21 -6.43
CA LEU A 11 -6.48 3.16 -7.03
C LEU A 11 -5.48 2.56 -6.07
N LEU A 12 -5.56 2.92 -4.79
CA LEU A 12 -4.71 2.35 -3.76
C LEU A 12 -4.94 0.85 -3.63
N ARG A 13 -6.21 0.46 -3.61
CA ARG A 13 -6.61 -0.95 -3.57
C ARG A 13 -6.04 -1.73 -4.75
N ASP A 14 -6.10 -1.16 -5.95
CA ASP A 14 -5.55 -1.78 -7.14
C ASP A 14 -4.04 -2.04 -6.99
N ILE A 15 -3.31 -1.07 -6.45
CA ILE A 15 -1.88 -1.25 -6.18
C ILE A 15 -1.65 -2.45 -5.28
N GLY A 16 -2.41 -2.54 -4.18
CA GLY A 16 -2.25 -3.64 -3.23
C GLY A 16 -2.52 -5.00 -3.84
N TRP A 17 -3.58 -5.12 -4.61
CA TRP A 17 -3.95 -6.40 -5.21
C TRP A 17 -3.00 -6.81 -6.35
N ARG A 18 -2.50 -5.86 -7.11
CA ARG A 18 -1.63 -6.15 -8.25
C ARG A 18 -0.18 -6.39 -7.85
N LEU A 19 0.30 -5.68 -6.86
CA LEU A 19 1.73 -5.69 -6.53
C LEU A 19 2.07 -6.39 -5.23
N TRP A 20 1.15 -6.38 -4.27
CA TRP A 20 1.45 -6.94 -2.94
C TRP A 20 0.79 -8.30 -2.71
N ASP A 21 -0.52 -8.34 -2.62
CA ASP A 21 -1.34 -9.57 -2.46
C ASP A 21 -0.64 -10.69 -1.68
N PRO A 22 -0.26 -10.45 -0.41
CA PRO A 22 0.56 -11.41 0.33
C PRO A 22 -0.17 -12.74 0.60
N ILE A 23 -1.49 -12.72 0.65
CA ILE A 23 -2.28 -13.93 0.89
C ILE A 23 -2.51 -14.72 -0.40
N GLY A 24 -2.32 -14.07 -1.56
CA GLY A 24 -2.48 -14.75 -2.84
C GLY A 24 -3.93 -14.96 -3.25
N LEU A 25 -4.82 -14.06 -2.89
CA LEU A 25 -6.25 -14.16 -3.18
C LEU A 25 -6.64 -13.57 -4.53
N GLY A 26 -5.74 -12.84 -5.18
CA GLY A 26 -6.05 -12.17 -6.42
C GLY A 26 -6.31 -13.15 -7.56
N LEU A 27 -7.27 -12.80 -8.43
CA LEU A 27 -7.62 -13.60 -9.60
C LEU A 27 -6.96 -12.99 -10.84
N PRO A 28 -6.21 -13.80 -11.62
CA PRO A 28 -5.56 -13.27 -12.80
C PRO A 28 -6.55 -12.64 -13.78
N GLY A 29 -6.30 -11.41 -14.16
CA GLY A 29 -7.06 -10.71 -15.18
C GLY A 29 -8.40 -10.13 -14.78
N ASP A 30 -8.90 -10.45 -13.59
CA ASP A 30 -10.26 -10.06 -13.19
C ASP A 30 -10.31 -8.96 -12.13
N GLY A 31 -9.17 -8.37 -11.80
CA GLY A 31 -9.11 -7.35 -10.77
C GLY A 31 -9.25 -7.94 -9.38
N TRP A 32 -10.05 -7.32 -8.54
CA TRP A 32 -10.12 -7.69 -7.13
C TRP A 32 -11.23 -8.70 -6.87
N PRO A 33 -11.00 -9.66 -5.94
CA PRO A 33 -12.09 -10.52 -5.48
C PRO A 33 -13.17 -9.66 -4.79
N LYS A 34 -14.42 -9.82 -5.19
CA LYS A 34 -15.50 -8.98 -4.68
C LYS A 34 -15.70 -9.11 -3.17
N ASP A 35 -15.55 -10.34 -2.67
CA ASP A 35 -15.85 -10.62 -1.26
C ASP A 35 -14.78 -10.14 -0.29
N CYS A 36 -13.57 -9.90 -0.78
CA CYS A 36 -12.46 -9.49 0.07
C CYS A 36 -11.67 -8.33 -0.55
N ALA A 37 -12.31 -7.52 -1.36
CA ALA A 37 -11.63 -6.43 -2.06
C ALA A 37 -10.98 -5.44 -1.08
N ASP A 38 -11.51 -5.29 0.12
CA ASP A 38 -10.98 -4.37 1.14
C ASP A 38 -9.97 -5.00 2.08
N GLU A 39 -9.54 -6.25 1.81
CA GLU A 39 -8.66 -6.99 2.72
C GLU A 39 -7.38 -6.25 3.06
N TYR A 40 -6.80 -5.54 2.08
CA TYR A 40 -5.53 -4.87 2.27
C TYR A 40 -5.64 -3.37 2.51
N ASP A 41 -6.85 -2.81 2.48
CA ASP A 41 -7.05 -1.35 2.52
C ASP A 41 -6.40 -0.71 3.73
N SER A 42 -6.59 -1.27 4.92
CA SER A 42 -6.07 -0.67 6.15
C SER A 42 -4.54 -0.62 6.16
N TYR A 43 -3.89 -1.63 5.61
CA TYR A 43 -2.43 -1.66 5.54
C TYR A 43 -1.92 -0.59 4.58
N LEU A 44 -2.57 -0.46 3.43
CA LEU A 44 -2.17 0.53 2.42
C LEU A 44 -2.40 1.94 2.92
N LEU A 45 -3.52 2.19 3.60
CA LEU A 45 -3.79 3.49 4.20
C LEU A 45 -2.79 3.81 5.31
N HIS A 46 -2.35 2.80 6.06
CA HIS A 46 -1.32 3.00 7.07
C HIS A 46 -0.01 3.45 6.43
N VAL A 47 0.37 2.83 5.30
CA VAL A 47 1.56 3.24 4.55
C VAL A 47 1.44 4.71 4.11
N VAL A 48 0.27 5.08 3.57
CA VAL A 48 0.03 6.48 3.19
C VAL A 48 0.25 7.40 4.39
N GLY A 49 -0.28 7.02 5.55
CA GLY A 49 -0.12 7.80 6.78
C GLY A 49 1.34 7.95 7.18
N MET A 50 2.11 6.85 7.11
CA MET A 50 3.54 6.87 7.41
C MET A 50 4.27 7.84 6.48
N LEU A 51 4.03 7.74 5.19
CA LEU A 51 4.68 8.60 4.21
C LEU A 51 4.29 10.07 4.40
N ASN A 52 3.02 10.32 4.74
CA ASN A 52 2.53 11.67 5.03
C ASN A 52 3.20 12.27 6.28
N GLN A 53 3.62 11.42 7.21
CA GLN A 53 4.34 11.84 8.41
C GLN A 53 5.84 12.02 8.18
N GLY A 54 6.32 11.79 6.99
CA GLY A 54 7.74 11.93 6.67
C GLY A 54 8.55 10.66 6.90
N ARG A 55 7.89 9.53 7.13
CA ARG A 55 8.60 8.26 7.28
C ARG A 55 9.24 7.85 5.97
N SER A 56 10.35 7.11 6.06
CA SER A 56 11.07 6.67 4.87
C SER A 56 10.35 5.53 4.15
N ASN A 57 10.69 5.35 2.88
CA ASN A 57 10.20 4.21 2.12
C ASN A 57 10.60 2.89 2.77
N GLN A 58 11.81 2.82 3.32
CA GLN A 58 12.31 1.63 4.01
C GLN A 58 11.44 1.27 5.22
N GLU A 59 11.01 2.27 5.97
CA GLU A 59 10.12 2.02 7.10
C GLU A 59 8.77 1.50 6.65
N ALA A 60 8.24 2.04 5.56
CA ALA A 60 6.97 1.58 5.00
C ALA A 60 7.09 0.14 4.47
N VAL A 61 8.20 -0.18 3.82
CA VAL A 61 8.47 -1.56 3.36
C VAL A 61 8.53 -2.52 4.55
N ALA A 62 9.24 -2.13 5.61
CA ALA A 62 9.36 -2.97 6.81
C ALA A 62 7.99 -3.22 7.42
N TYR A 63 7.11 -2.21 7.43
CA TYR A 63 5.76 -2.37 7.94
C TYR A 63 4.97 -3.41 7.10
N LEU A 64 5.05 -3.35 5.78
CA LEU A 64 4.36 -4.31 4.93
C LEU A 64 4.94 -5.72 5.08
N ASP A 65 6.26 -5.85 5.21
CA ASP A 65 6.89 -7.15 5.49
C ASP A 65 6.36 -7.74 6.80
N TRP A 66 6.28 -6.91 7.84
CA TRP A 66 5.73 -7.35 9.12
C TRP A 66 4.25 -7.74 8.99
N ALA A 67 3.47 -6.94 8.27
CA ALA A 67 2.05 -7.21 8.11
C ALA A 67 1.81 -8.56 7.44
N GLY A 68 2.56 -8.88 6.40
CA GLY A 68 2.43 -10.17 5.73
C GLY A 68 2.90 -11.32 6.59
N ALA A 69 4.10 -11.19 7.21
CA ALA A 69 4.72 -12.27 7.96
C ALA A 69 4.01 -12.55 9.27
N GLU A 70 3.76 -11.53 10.06
CA GLU A 70 3.27 -11.68 11.44
C GLU A 70 1.77 -11.51 11.56
N HIS A 71 1.25 -10.42 11.02
CA HIS A 71 -0.16 -10.09 11.21
C HIS A 71 -1.08 -10.98 10.37
N MET A 72 -0.68 -11.29 9.14
CA MET A 72 -1.44 -12.18 8.26
C MET A 72 -1.02 -13.64 8.39
N GLY A 73 0.04 -13.92 9.14
CA GLY A 73 0.47 -15.29 9.41
C GLY A 73 1.11 -16.01 8.23
N MET A 74 1.67 -15.27 7.28
CA MET A 74 2.27 -15.87 6.09
C MET A 74 3.70 -16.37 6.31
N GLY A 75 4.21 -16.24 7.53
CA GLY A 75 5.57 -16.65 7.86
C GLY A 75 6.62 -15.64 7.43
N PRO A 76 7.91 -15.97 7.65
CA PRO A 76 9.01 -15.06 7.34
C PRO A 76 8.95 -14.57 5.89
N SER A 77 9.30 -13.30 5.68
CA SER A 77 9.28 -12.71 4.36
C SER A 77 10.32 -13.38 3.46
N THR A 78 9.90 -13.77 2.26
CA THR A 78 10.82 -14.29 1.25
C THR A 78 11.39 -13.13 0.44
N VAL A 79 12.40 -13.41 -0.38
CA VAL A 79 12.95 -12.40 -1.30
C VAL A 79 11.85 -11.86 -2.21
N THR A 80 11.02 -12.75 -2.76
CA THR A 80 9.91 -12.36 -3.64
C THR A 80 8.90 -11.50 -2.88
N ALA A 81 8.53 -11.88 -1.67
CA ALA A 81 7.59 -11.11 -0.86
C ALA A 81 8.15 -9.73 -0.51
N HIS A 82 9.43 -9.67 -0.16
CA HIS A 82 10.08 -8.40 0.16
C HIS A 82 10.10 -7.48 -1.07
N GLN A 83 10.42 -8.02 -2.25
CA GLN A 83 10.40 -7.25 -3.48
C GLN A 83 9.00 -6.74 -3.82
N ALA A 84 7.97 -7.53 -3.52
CA ALA A 84 6.59 -7.10 -3.69
C ALA A 84 6.26 -5.91 -2.78
N CYS A 85 6.75 -5.93 -1.54
CA CYS A 85 6.57 -4.81 -0.62
C CYS A 85 7.26 -3.55 -1.14
N ILE A 86 8.48 -3.69 -1.66
CA ILE A 86 9.20 -2.55 -2.24
C ILE A 86 8.42 -1.97 -3.41
N ALA A 87 7.98 -2.81 -4.34
CA ALA A 87 7.23 -2.37 -5.52
C ALA A 87 5.93 -1.66 -5.10
N THR A 88 5.26 -2.18 -4.08
CA THR A 88 4.02 -1.60 -3.56
C THR A 88 4.27 -0.20 -3.00
N VAL A 89 5.29 -0.05 -2.17
CA VAL A 89 5.60 1.27 -1.59
C VAL A 89 6.00 2.25 -2.68
N GLU A 90 6.82 1.82 -3.64
CA GLU A 90 7.22 2.69 -4.74
C GLU A 90 6.03 3.14 -5.58
N ALA A 91 5.08 2.24 -5.83
CA ALA A 91 3.87 2.59 -6.57
C ALA A 91 2.99 3.57 -5.78
N ILE A 92 2.90 3.39 -4.48
CA ILE A 92 2.14 4.32 -3.63
C ILE A 92 2.80 5.70 -3.65
N VAL A 93 4.13 5.76 -3.50
CA VAL A 93 4.86 7.03 -3.56
C VAL A 93 4.61 7.72 -4.90
N ALA A 94 4.73 6.99 -6.01
CA ALA A 94 4.51 7.55 -7.33
C ALA A 94 3.08 8.08 -7.47
N TYR A 95 2.11 7.33 -6.97
CA TYR A 95 0.71 7.77 -7.00
C TYR A 95 0.52 9.05 -6.18
N LEU A 96 1.07 9.10 -4.98
CA LEU A 96 0.93 10.29 -4.12
C LEU A 96 1.55 11.52 -4.78
N GLN A 97 2.62 11.35 -5.54
CA GLN A 97 3.25 12.45 -6.25
C GLN A 97 2.40 13.01 -7.39
N THR A 98 1.43 12.24 -7.88
CA THR A 98 0.52 12.71 -8.93
C THR A 98 -0.64 13.52 -8.38
N LEU A 99 -0.87 13.49 -7.07
CA LEU A 99 -2.00 14.18 -6.48
C LEU A 99 -1.71 15.68 -6.34
N PRO A 100 -2.72 16.52 -6.58
CA PRO A 100 -2.54 17.95 -6.34
C PRO A 100 -2.38 18.20 -4.85
N GLU A 101 -1.54 19.16 -4.51
CA GLU A 101 -1.43 19.57 -3.13
C GLU A 101 -2.71 20.25 -2.68
N ASP A 102 -3.04 20.09 -1.40
CA ASP A 102 -4.12 20.81 -0.79
C ASP A 102 -3.80 22.32 -0.89
N PRO A 103 -4.70 23.15 -1.44
CA PRO A 103 -4.42 24.59 -1.57
C PRO A 103 -4.15 25.28 -0.25
N LEU A 104 -4.56 24.67 0.86
CA LEU A 104 -4.31 25.22 2.19
C LEU A 104 -3.01 24.71 2.80
N SER A 105 -2.32 23.80 2.14
CA SER A 105 -1.03 23.31 2.63
C SER A 105 0.03 24.39 2.50
N VAL A 106 0.83 24.53 3.54
CA VAL A 106 1.95 25.48 3.55
C VAL A 106 3.24 24.70 3.45
N ARG A 107 4.08 25.16 2.57
CA ARG A 107 5.37 24.57 2.34
C ARG A 107 6.43 25.12 3.24
#